data_42792f28e453c7bb7b1e7d44b002d830
#
_entry.id   42792f28e453c7bb7b1e7d44b002d830
#
_cell.length_a   1.000
_cell.length_b   1.000
_cell.length_c   1.000
_cell.angle_alpha   90.00
_cell.angle_beta   90.00
_cell.angle_gamma   90.00
#
_symmetry.space_group_name_H-M   'P 1'
#
loop_
_entity.id
_entity.type
_entity.pdbx_description
1 polymer ?
#
loop_
_entity_poly.entity_id
_entity_poly.type
_entity_poly.pdbx_seq_one_letter_code
_entity_poly.pdbx_strand_id
1 'polypeptide(L)'
;MIHLTNLRDIEQTITDSRLCLFYIKAPDCGVCNVMLGKVERLADNIPSLCSFYTDITEEPLIAGRFLVYSGPTVLLLMEGKKVFRGVQFIDLEELKYNINRFLEL
;
A
#
# COMPACT_ATOMS: atom_id res chain seq x y z
N MET A 1 -2.12 -7.26 -7.49
CA MET A 1 -2.39 -6.84 -6.09
C MET A 1 -3.72 -7.40 -5.62
N ILE A 2 -3.79 -7.80 -4.38
CA ILE A 2 -5.00 -8.37 -3.79
C ILE A 2 -5.88 -7.23 -3.27
N HIS A 3 -7.18 -7.28 -3.56
CA HIS A 3 -8.14 -6.32 -3.01
C HIS A 3 -8.65 -6.82 -1.66
N LEU A 4 -8.34 -6.12 -0.59
CA LEU A 4 -8.82 -6.44 0.76
C LEU A 4 -9.81 -5.37 1.20
N THR A 5 -10.90 -5.79 1.87
CA THR A 5 -12.02 -4.90 2.16
C THR A 5 -12.31 -4.71 3.64
N ASN A 6 -11.55 -5.36 4.53
CA ASN A 6 -11.77 -5.21 5.96
C ASN A 6 -10.44 -5.19 6.73
N LEU A 7 -10.45 -4.52 7.87
CA LEU A 7 -9.24 -4.31 8.67
C LEU A 7 -8.65 -5.63 9.18
N ARG A 8 -9.48 -6.61 9.50
CA ARG A 8 -9.01 -7.90 10.01
C ARG A 8 -8.10 -8.60 9.00
N ASP A 9 -8.54 -8.68 7.74
CA ASP A 9 -7.77 -9.34 6.68
C ASP A 9 -6.50 -8.54 6.37
N ILE A 10 -6.58 -7.21 6.42
CA ILE A 10 -5.43 -6.34 6.20
C ILE A 10 -4.39 -6.56 7.29
N GLU A 11 -4.80 -6.54 8.55
CA GLU A 11 -3.90 -6.77 9.69
C GLU A 11 -3.27 -8.18 9.62
N GLN A 12 -4.05 -9.20 9.24
CA GLN A 12 -3.55 -10.55 9.10
C GLN A 12 -2.50 -10.64 7.99
N THR A 13 -2.75 -10.01 6.87
CA THR A 13 -1.81 -9.99 5.74
C THR A 13 -0.50 -9.30 6.13
N ILE A 14 -0.58 -8.20 6.87
CA ILE A 14 0.59 -7.49 7.37
C ILE A 14 1.40 -8.38 8.32
N THR A 15 0.70 -9.07 9.23
CA THR A 15 1.34 -9.96 10.21
C THR A 15 2.05 -11.12 9.53
N ASP A 16 1.45 -11.68 8.48
CA ASP A 16 1.96 -12.88 7.79
C ASP A 16 3.08 -12.57 6.80
N SER A 17 3.37 -11.30 6.55
CA SER A 17 4.30 -10.89 5.50
C SER A 17 5.51 -10.19 6.10
N ARG A 18 6.71 -10.53 5.59
CA ARG A 18 7.93 -9.83 6.00
C ARG A 18 7.92 -8.39 5.49
N LEU A 19 7.66 -8.22 4.20
CA LEU A 19 7.54 -6.88 3.58
C LEU A 19 6.27 -6.86 2.74
N CYS A 20 5.41 -5.87 2.95
CA CYS A 20 4.23 -5.70 2.12
C CYS A 20 4.02 -4.26 1.69
N LEU A 21 3.44 -4.13 0.51
CA LEU A 21 3.06 -2.87 -0.10
C LEU A 21 1.54 -2.72 0.03
N PHE A 22 1.11 -1.67 0.69
CA PHE A 22 -0.30 -1.39 0.93
C PHE A 22 -0.70 -0.08 0.25
N TYR A 23 -1.60 -0.18 -0.74
CA TYR A 23 -2.12 0.97 -1.48
C TYR A 23 -3.53 1.28 -0.99
N ILE A 24 -3.79 2.55 -0.67
CA ILE A 24 -5.08 2.98 -0.12
C ILE A 24 -5.69 4.05 -1.02
N LYS A 25 -6.87 3.73 -1.57
CA LYS A 25 -7.68 4.66 -2.34
C LYS A 25 -8.55 5.48 -1.41
N ALA A 26 -8.85 6.73 -1.80
CA ALA A 26 -9.75 7.61 -1.06
C ALA A 26 -10.91 8.04 -1.98
N PRO A 27 -12.04 8.47 -1.42
CA PRO A 27 -13.15 8.99 -2.23
C PRO A 27 -12.76 10.29 -2.92
N ASP A 28 -13.42 10.57 -4.05
CA ASP A 28 -13.20 11.79 -4.85
C ASP A 28 -11.73 11.98 -5.28
N CYS A 29 -11.04 10.89 -5.47
CA CYS A 29 -9.64 10.90 -5.87
C CYS A 29 -9.53 10.55 -7.35
N GLY A 30 -9.43 11.57 -8.20
CA GLY A 30 -9.38 11.39 -9.65
C GLY A 30 -8.14 10.65 -10.15
N VAL A 31 -7.05 10.63 -9.37
CA VAL A 31 -5.78 9.98 -9.75
C VAL A 31 -5.59 8.61 -9.12
N CYS A 32 -6.46 8.21 -8.18
CA CYS A 32 -6.27 6.95 -7.44
C CYS A 32 -6.27 5.72 -8.34
N ASN A 33 -7.17 5.63 -9.31
CA ASN A 33 -7.21 4.47 -10.20
C ASN A 33 -6.04 4.43 -11.18
N VAL A 34 -5.63 5.59 -11.67
CA VAL A 34 -4.48 5.69 -12.57
C VAL A 34 -3.20 5.29 -11.83
N MET A 35 -3.02 5.83 -10.63
CA MET A 35 -1.85 5.53 -9.81
C MET A 35 -1.85 4.06 -9.35
N LEU A 36 -3.03 3.51 -9.02
CA LEU A 36 -3.14 2.10 -8.66
C LEU A 36 -2.61 1.21 -9.79
N GLY A 37 -2.99 1.49 -11.04
CA GLY A 37 -2.49 0.73 -12.18
C GLY A 37 -0.97 0.78 -12.31
N LYS A 38 -0.37 1.92 -12.04
CA LYS A 38 1.10 2.08 -12.09
C LYS A 38 1.79 1.33 -10.96
N VAL A 39 1.25 1.41 -9.75
CA VAL A 39 1.79 0.70 -8.58
C VAL A 39 1.63 -0.80 -8.77
N GLU A 40 0.49 -1.24 -9.31
CA GLU A 40 0.23 -2.65 -9.60
C GLU A 40 1.24 -3.22 -10.59
N ARG A 41 1.54 -2.50 -11.66
CA ARG A 41 2.57 -2.92 -12.62
C ARG A 41 3.94 -3.01 -11.97
N LEU A 42 4.27 -2.07 -11.10
CA LEU A 42 5.52 -2.11 -10.35
C LEU A 42 5.59 -3.36 -9.46
N ALA A 43 4.52 -3.63 -8.71
CA ALA A 43 4.43 -4.78 -7.81
C ALA A 43 4.48 -6.11 -8.57
N ASP A 44 3.84 -6.20 -9.74
CA ASP A 44 3.83 -7.41 -10.56
C ASP A 44 5.22 -7.82 -11.03
N ASN A 45 6.14 -6.86 -11.13
CA ASN A 45 7.53 -7.14 -11.49
C ASN A 45 8.39 -7.57 -10.30
N ILE A 46 7.80 -7.67 -9.12
CA ILE A 46 8.51 -8.07 -7.89
C ILE A 46 7.69 -9.19 -7.21
N PRO A 47 7.77 -10.43 -7.72
CA PRO A 47 6.89 -11.51 -7.25
C PRO A 47 7.09 -11.90 -5.78
N SER A 48 8.23 -11.59 -5.19
CA SER A 48 8.47 -11.84 -3.76
C SER A 48 7.82 -10.83 -2.85
N LEU A 49 7.26 -9.75 -3.40
CA LEU A 49 6.60 -8.70 -2.62
C LEU A 49 5.13 -9.03 -2.43
N CYS A 50 4.68 -9.02 -1.19
CA CYS A 50 3.25 -9.05 -0.88
C CYS A 50 2.67 -7.67 -1.17
N SER A 51 1.62 -7.60 -1.97
CA SER A 51 1.00 -6.31 -2.31
C SER A 51 -0.51 -6.41 -2.30
N PHE A 52 -1.17 -5.39 -1.76
CA PHE A 52 -2.62 -5.35 -1.66
C PHE A 52 -3.11 -3.91 -1.60
N TYR A 53 -4.40 -3.73 -1.85
CA TYR A 53 -5.02 -2.42 -1.80
C TYR A 53 -6.41 -2.47 -1.19
N THR A 54 -6.88 -1.32 -0.74
CA THR A 54 -8.25 -1.13 -0.28
C THR A 54 -8.75 0.26 -0.67
N ASP A 55 -10.07 0.43 -0.60
CA ASP A 55 -10.70 1.74 -0.67
C ASP A 55 -11.13 2.10 0.75
N ILE A 56 -10.76 3.28 1.22
CA ILE A 56 -11.04 3.72 2.59
C ILE A 56 -12.55 3.75 2.89
N THR A 57 -13.39 3.86 1.86
CA THR A 57 -14.85 3.82 2.02
C THR A 57 -15.35 2.43 2.36
N GLU A 58 -14.60 1.39 2.01
CA GLU A 58 -14.96 0.01 2.30
C GLU A 58 -14.67 -0.36 3.75
N GLU A 59 -13.67 0.29 4.37
CA GLU A 59 -13.29 0.06 5.75
C GLU A 59 -12.82 1.37 6.40
N PRO A 60 -13.75 2.16 6.97
CA PRO A 60 -13.40 3.46 7.56
C PRO A 60 -12.38 3.41 8.69
N LEU A 61 -12.24 2.26 9.37
CA LEU A 61 -11.28 2.10 10.46
C LEU A 61 -9.82 2.27 9.99
N ILE A 62 -9.56 2.10 8.70
CA ILE A 62 -8.22 2.26 8.10
C ILE A 62 -7.69 3.67 8.30
N ALA A 63 -8.56 4.68 8.20
CA ALA A 63 -8.16 6.07 8.37
C ALA A 63 -7.43 6.29 9.69
N GLY A 64 -8.04 5.85 10.80
CA GLY A 64 -7.44 6.01 12.13
C GLY A 64 -6.28 5.05 12.37
N ARG A 65 -6.41 3.81 11.90
CA ARG A 65 -5.37 2.79 12.12
C ARG A 65 -4.05 3.11 11.43
N PHE A 66 -4.11 3.65 10.22
CA PHE A 66 -2.92 3.92 9.40
C PHE A 66 -2.67 5.42 9.19
N LEU A 67 -3.45 6.27 9.84
CA LEU A 67 -3.35 7.75 9.75
C LEU A 67 -3.46 8.23 8.29
N VAL A 68 -4.47 7.72 7.57
CA VAL A 68 -4.71 8.05 6.17
C VAL A 68 -5.84 9.06 6.08
N TYR A 69 -5.54 10.26 5.58
CA TYR A 69 -6.50 11.35 5.49
C TYR A 69 -6.73 11.83 4.05
N SER A 70 -5.96 11.34 3.12
CA SER A 70 -6.10 11.66 1.69
C SER A 70 -5.57 10.52 0.85
N GLY A 71 -5.91 10.51 -0.42
CA GLY A 71 -5.47 9.47 -1.33
C GLY A 71 -4.86 10.02 -2.61
N PRO A 72 -4.14 9.20 -3.34
CA PRO A 72 -3.73 7.87 -2.90
C PRO A 72 -2.67 7.91 -1.80
N THR A 73 -2.65 6.90 -0.95
CA THR A 73 -1.60 6.71 0.04
C THR A 73 -0.98 5.33 -0.19
N VAL A 74 0.35 5.26 -0.19
CA VAL A 74 1.07 3.99 -0.25
C VAL A 74 1.93 3.84 0.99
N LEU A 75 1.91 2.64 1.56
CA LEU A 75 2.72 2.29 2.72
C LEU A 75 3.56 1.07 2.40
N LEU A 76 4.81 1.08 2.84
CA LEU A 76 5.60 -0.14 2.96
C LEU A 76 5.67 -0.51 4.44
N LEU A 77 5.39 -1.76 4.73
CA LEU A 77 5.39 -2.29 6.08
C LEU A 77 6.35 -3.48 6.14
N MET A 78 7.36 -3.37 6.98
CA MET A 78 8.34 -4.43 7.19
C MET A 78 8.17 -4.99 8.59
N GLU A 79 7.85 -6.29 8.67
CA GLU A 79 7.58 -6.94 9.94
C GLU A 79 6.54 -6.18 10.78
N GLY A 80 5.51 -5.67 10.10
CA GLY A 80 4.42 -4.92 10.71
C GLY A 80 4.72 -3.45 10.97
N LYS A 81 5.93 -2.96 10.69
CA LYS A 81 6.32 -1.57 10.95
C LYS A 81 6.38 -0.77 9.65
N LYS A 82 5.83 0.44 9.67
CA LYS A 82 5.89 1.33 8.53
C LYS A 82 7.32 1.80 8.30
N VAL A 83 7.84 1.55 7.11
CA VAL A 83 9.20 1.97 6.72
C VAL A 83 9.20 2.97 5.58
N PHE A 84 8.06 3.16 4.92
CA PHE A 84 7.89 4.16 3.86
C PHE A 84 6.44 4.60 3.77
N ARG A 85 6.22 5.87 3.45
CA ARG A 85 4.90 6.45 3.23
C ARG A 85 4.95 7.43 2.08
N GLY A 86 4.09 7.26 1.09
CA GLY A 86 3.87 8.22 0.01
C GLY A 86 2.42 8.65 -0.01
N VAL A 87 2.15 9.95 -0.23
CA VAL A 87 0.79 10.49 -0.21
C VAL A 87 0.57 11.39 -1.41
N GLN A 88 -0.54 11.21 -2.09
CA GLN A 88 -1.00 11.99 -3.27
C GLN A 88 -0.10 11.82 -4.49
N PHE A 89 1.05 12.45 -4.52
CA PHE A 89 2.01 12.34 -5.62
C PHE A 89 3.06 11.31 -5.26
N ILE A 90 2.80 10.06 -5.69
CA ILE A 90 3.69 8.96 -5.37
C ILE A 90 4.79 8.88 -6.43
N ASP A 91 6.02 9.09 -6.01
CA ASP A 91 7.20 8.95 -6.86
C ASP A 91 7.50 7.45 -6.99
N LEU A 92 7.24 6.90 -8.18
CA LEU A 92 7.39 5.47 -8.42
C LEU A 92 8.84 5.01 -8.36
N GLU A 93 9.78 5.86 -8.76
CA GLU A 93 11.21 5.52 -8.67
C GLU A 93 11.66 5.44 -7.22
N GLU A 94 11.22 6.38 -6.39
CA GLU A 94 11.49 6.36 -4.95
C GLU A 94 10.86 5.14 -4.30
N LEU A 95 9.61 4.82 -4.66
CA LEU A 95 8.92 3.64 -4.16
C LEU A 95 9.68 2.36 -4.51
N LYS A 96 10.07 2.21 -5.77
CA LYS A 96 10.84 1.07 -6.25
C LYS A 96 12.17 0.94 -5.52
N TYR A 97 12.86 2.05 -5.33
CA TYR A 97 14.14 2.07 -4.59
C TYR A 97 13.94 1.55 -3.17
N ASN A 98 12.92 2.03 -2.48
CA ASN A 98 12.64 1.60 -1.11
C ASN A 98 12.21 0.14 -1.03
N ILE A 99 11.39 -0.33 -1.97
CA ILE A 99 11.01 -1.75 -2.02
C ILE A 99 12.25 -2.63 -2.13
N ASN A 100 13.11 -2.33 -3.10
CA ASN A 100 14.33 -3.11 -3.32
C ASN A 100 15.27 -3.07 -2.12
N ARG A 101 15.41 -1.90 -1.50
CA ARG A 101 16.23 -1.73 -0.30
C ARG A 101 15.77 -2.62 0.84
N PHE A 102 14.47 -2.63 1.13
CA PHE A 102 13.94 -3.41 2.25
C PHE A 102 13.82 -4.89 1.93
N LEU A 103 13.69 -5.28 0.67
CA LEU A 103 13.72 -6.70 0.28
C LEU A 103 15.10 -7.33 0.54
N GLU A 104 16.14 -6.54 0.48
CA GLU A 104 17.53 -7.00 0.68
C GLU A 104 17.91 -7.13 2.16
N LEU A 105 17.09 -6.63 3.06
CA LEU A 105 17.42 -6.66 4.50
C LEU A 105 17.11 -8.05 5.16
#